data_bed9ef2376b798e4456f6035b4859d32
#
_entry.id   bed9ef2376b798e4456f6035b4859d32
#
_cell.length_a   1.000
_cell.length_b   1.000
_cell.length_c   1.000
_cell.angle_alpha   90.00
_cell.angle_beta   90.00
_cell.angle_gamma   90.00
#
_symmetry.space_group_name_H-M   'P 1'
#
loop_
_entity.id
_entity.type
_entity.pdbx_description
1 polymer ?
#
loop_
_entity_poly.entity_id
_entity_poly.type
_entity_poly.pdbx_seq_one_letter_code
_entity_poly.pdbx_strand_id
1 'polypeptide(L)'
;MREDFKSGFAAIIGRPNVGKSTLMNHLIGQKIAITSRKPQTTRNRIQTVYTDEQGQIVFLDTPGIHKAKNKLGEYMVNVAQRTSKDADVVLWLVEASTYVGAGERHIAEQLKTCKLPVILVINKVDTVKKEEVPSFIQAYRNLYDFAEIVPVSALRSQNLDTLLECIFKYLPYGPQFYDEDTVTDQPQRQIVAEMIREKALRTLDEEIPHGIAVTIDRMKERPDGKIVDIDATIICERDSHKGIIIGKQGAMLKKIGSAARYEIENMLEQKVNLKVWVKVKKDWRDSDYLIKNFGYDKKEIE
;
A
#
# COMPACT_ATOMS: atom_id res chain seq x y z
N MET A 1 -4.71 21.93 -24.39
CA MET A 1 -3.92 20.78 -23.86
C MET A 1 -2.47 21.13 -24.08
N ARG A 2 -1.59 20.98 -23.09
CA ARG A 2 -0.14 21.18 -23.28
C ARG A 2 0.33 20.02 -24.15
N GLU A 3 0.95 20.29 -25.31
CA GLU A 3 1.41 19.27 -26.25
C GLU A 3 2.49 18.34 -25.65
N ASP A 4 3.16 18.78 -24.57
CA ASP A 4 4.24 18.07 -23.89
C ASP A 4 3.80 17.37 -22.57
N PHE A 5 2.49 17.29 -22.26
CA PHE A 5 2.01 16.68 -21.03
C PHE A 5 2.04 15.15 -21.14
N LYS A 6 2.68 14.49 -20.16
CA LYS A 6 2.76 13.03 -20.09
C LYS A 6 1.83 12.49 -19.01
N SER A 7 1.10 11.43 -19.31
CA SER A 7 0.23 10.79 -18.35
C SER A 7 0.22 9.28 -18.53
N GLY A 8 0.24 8.55 -17.42
CA GLY A 8 0.26 7.09 -17.47
C GLY A 8 0.27 6.45 -16.10
N PHE A 9 0.30 5.12 -16.11
CA PHE A 9 0.20 4.27 -14.93
C PHE A 9 1.55 3.65 -14.58
N ALA A 10 1.94 3.76 -13.31
CA ALA A 10 3.16 3.15 -12.77
C ALA A 10 2.80 2.08 -11.74
N ALA A 11 3.00 0.80 -12.05
CA ALA A 11 2.75 -0.29 -11.12
C ALA A 11 3.93 -0.48 -10.17
N ILE A 12 3.65 -0.50 -8.86
CA ILE A 12 4.66 -0.72 -7.82
C ILE A 12 4.59 -2.16 -7.34
N ILE A 13 5.62 -2.94 -7.64
CA ILE A 13 5.72 -4.36 -7.25
C ILE A 13 6.95 -4.60 -6.36
N GLY A 14 6.98 -5.73 -5.69
CA GLY A 14 8.10 -6.15 -4.83
C GLY A 14 7.60 -7.00 -3.67
N ARG A 15 8.55 -7.57 -2.93
CA ARG A 15 8.23 -8.36 -1.74
C ARG A 15 7.54 -7.54 -0.66
N PRO A 16 6.89 -8.17 0.33
CA PRO A 16 6.42 -7.48 1.52
C PRO A 16 7.56 -6.73 2.22
N ASN A 17 7.26 -5.57 2.79
CA ASN A 17 8.15 -4.75 3.63
C ASN A 17 9.34 -4.07 2.93
N VAL A 18 9.48 -4.16 1.61
CA VAL A 18 10.53 -3.43 0.86
C VAL A 18 10.31 -1.91 0.82
N GLY A 19 9.12 -1.43 1.25
CA GLY A 19 8.82 0.00 1.39
C GLY A 19 7.93 0.59 0.29
N LYS A 20 7.14 -0.23 -0.44
CA LYS A 20 6.23 0.22 -1.52
C LYS A 20 5.28 1.34 -1.07
N SER A 21 4.46 1.08 -0.06
CA SER A 21 3.51 2.07 0.46
C SER A 21 4.19 3.28 1.09
N THR A 22 5.39 3.13 1.64
CA THR A 22 6.20 4.25 2.14
C THR A 22 6.64 5.14 0.98
N LEU A 23 7.17 4.54 -0.09
CA LEU A 23 7.57 5.27 -1.29
C LEU A 23 6.39 6.06 -1.87
N MET A 24 5.25 5.39 -2.06
CA MET A 24 4.05 6.01 -2.61
C MET A 24 3.59 7.21 -1.76
N ASN A 25 3.49 7.06 -0.43
CA ASN A 25 3.08 8.16 0.46
C ASN A 25 4.05 9.36 0.38
N HIS A 26 5.35 9.12 0.26
CA HIS A 26 6.34 10.20 0.16
C HIS A 26 6.32 10.89 -1.21
N LEU A 27 6.08 10.15 -2.30
CA LEU A 27 5.92 10.73 -3.64
C LEU A 27 4.69 11.64 -3.71
N ILE A 28 3.60 11.26 -3.07
CA ILE A 28 2.34 12.04 -3.03
C ILE A 28 2.40 13.17 -2.00
N GLY A 29 3.28 13.10 -0.99
CA GLY A 29 3.31 14.03 0.13
C GLY A 29 2.20 13.85 1.16
N GLN A 30 1.39 12.80 1.03
CA GLN A 30 0.25 12.50 1.93
C GLN A 30 0.23 11.02 2.30
N LYS A 31 -0.36 10.72 3.48
CA LYS A 31 -0.53 9.36 3.96
C LYS A 31 -1.85 8.75 3.46
N ILE A 32 -1.81 8.11 2.32
CA ILE A 32 -2.93 7.38 1.73
C ILE A 32 -2.83 5.88 2.03
N ALA A 33 -1.66 5.28 1.80
CA ALA A 33 -1.42 3.87 2.07
C ALA A 33 -0.92 3.64 3.50
N ILE A 34 -1.41 2.59 4.14
CA ILE A 34 -0.93 2.20 5.46
C ILE A 34 0.44 1.55 5.38
N THR A 35 1.23 1.74 6.43
CA THR A 35 2.59 1.21 6.53
C THR A 35 2.78 0.39 7.80
N SER A 36 3.41 -0.78 7.69
CA SER A 36 3.74 -1.63 8.83
C SER A 36 4.97 -2.49 8.51
N ARG A 37 5.68 -2.92 9.56
CA ARG A 37 6.75 -3.93 9.41
C ARG A 37 6.21 -5.35 9.25
N LYS A 38 4.89 -5.55 9.39
CA LYS A 38 4.26 -6.88 9.28
C LYS A 38 3.92 -7.17 7.81
N PRO A 39 4.05 -8.43 7.36
CA PRO A 39 3.64 -8.81 6.00
C PRO A 39 2.12 -8.64 5.81
N GLN A 40 1.67 -8.58 4.56
CA GLN A 40 0.27 -8.37 4.18
C GLN A 40 -0.32 -7.03 4.71
N THR A 41 0.50 -5.98 4.78
CA THR A 41 0.05 -4.63 5.15
C THR A 41 -0.91 -4.10 4.08
N THR A 42 -0.50 -4.03 2.83
CA THR A 42 -1.36 -3.71 1.69
C THR A 42 -2.09 -4.97 1.23
N ARG A 43 -3.42 -4.92 1.11
CA ARG A 43 -4.26 -6.04 0.69
C ARG A 43 -5.00 -5.76 -0.61
N ASN A 44 -5.40 -4.52 -0.86
CA ASN A 44 -6.05 -4.06 -2.08
C ASN A 44 -5.05 -3.32 -2.96
N ARG A 45 -5.37 -3.15 -4.24
CA ARG A 45 -4.73 -2.15 -5.09
C ARG A 45 -5.06 -0.78 -4.51
N ILE A 46 -4.03 0.03 -4.25
CA ILE A 46 -4.20 1.42 -3.86
C ILE A 46 -3.74 2.27 -5.03
N GLN A 47 -4.61 3.13 -5.49
CA GLN A 47 -4.33 4.08 -6.55
C GLN A 47 -4.10 5.45 -5.95
N THR A 48 -2.99 6.08 -6.35
CA THR A 48 -2.69 7.47 -5.99
C THR A 48 -2.21 8.23 -7.20
N VAL A 49 -2.46 9.51 -7.19
CA VAL A 49 -2.18 10.39 -8.33
C VAL A 49 -1.14 11.42 -7.91
N TYR A 50 -0.06 11.50 -8.68
CA TYR A 50 0.94 12.55 -8.61
C TYR A 50 0.80 13.44 -9.84
N THR A 51 0.66 14.75 -9.64
CA THR A 51 0.54 15.72 -10.74
C THR A 51 1.55 16.83 -10.55
N ASP A 52 2.27 17.17 -11.61
CA ASP A 52 3.16 18.34 -11.68
C ASP A 52 3.07 19.01 -13.06
N GLU A 53 4.00 19.94 -13.35
CA GLU A 53 4.04 20.65 -14.62
C GLU A 53 4.39 19.76 -15.82
N GLN A 54 5.09 18.64 -15.61
CA GLN A 54 5.51 17.69 -16.65
C GLN A 54 4.41 16.71 -17.01
N GLY A 55 3.54 16.37 -16.03
CA GLY A 55 2.53 15.38 -16.30
C GLY A 55 1.81 14.84 -15.07
N GLN A 56 1.16 13.69 -15.27
CA GLN A 56 0.42 12.97 -14.23
C GLN A 56 0.82 11.50 -14.19
N ILE A 57 1.24 11.03 -13.02
CA ILE A 57 1.56 9.63 -12.76
C ILE A 57 0.47 9.03 -11.87
N VAL A 58 -0.19 7.99 -12.35
CA VAL A 58 -1.11 7.20 -11.55
C VAL A 58 -0.35 6.00 -10.97
N PHE A 59 0.01 6.07 -9.70
CA PHE A 59 0.68 4.98 -9.00
C PHE A 59 -0.30 3.90 -8.59
N LEU A 60 0.03 2.65 -8.85
CA LEU A 60 -0.74 1.48 -8.49
C LEU A 60 0.08 0.66 -7.48
N ASP A 61 -0.13 0.89 -6.16
CA ASP A 61 0.49 0.06 -5.11
C ASP A 61 -0.24 -1.28 -5.03
N THR A 62 0.54 -2.35 -4.99
CA THR A 62 0.03 -3.71 -4.97
C THR A 62 0.38 -4.42 -3.68
N PRO A 63 -0.43 -5.41 -3.26
CA PRO A 63 -0.01 -6.35 -2.23
C PRO A 63 1.36 -6.93 -2.55
N GLY A 64 2.19 -7.11 -1.51
CA GLY A 64 3.50 -7.73 -1.71
C GLY A 64 3.38 -9.14 -2.27
N ILE A 65 4.17 -9.46 -3.30
CA ILE A 65 4.17 -10.77 -3.95
C ILE A 65 4.65 -11.84 -2.97
N HIS A 66 3.80 -12.82 -2.67
CA HIS A 66 4.07 -13.91 -1.74
C HIS A 66 3.27 -15.17 -2.13
N LYS A 67 3.61 -16.31 -1.56
CA LYS A 67 2.84 -17.55 -1.75
C LYS A 67 1.53 -17.50 -0.97
N ALA A 68 0.40 -17.64 -1.64
CA ALA A 68 -0.92 -17.68 -1.01
C ALA A 68 -1.07 -18.88 -0.05
N LYS A 69 -1.70 -18.65 1.10
CA LYS A 69 -1.99 -19.69 2.10
C LYS A 69 -3.49 -19.87 2.37
N ASN A 70 -4.32 -18.96 1.86
CA ASN A 70 -5.77 -18.92 2.02
C ASN A 70 -6.38 -18.11 0.88
N LYS A 71 -7.72 -18.06 0.77
CA LYS A 71 -8.42 -17.32 -0.29
C LYS A 71 -8.13 -15.82 -0.30
N LEU A 72 -7.96 -15.20 0.86
CA LEU A 72 -7.53 -13.80 0.92
C LEU A 72 -6.13 -13.63 0.31
N GLY A 73 -5.20 -14.56 0.57
CA GLY A 73 -3.87 -14.57 -0.05
C GLY A 73 -3.94 -14.76 -1.56
N GLU A 74 -4.81 -15.60 -2.08
CA GLU A 74 -5.05 -15.77 -3.52
C GLU A 74 -5.58 -14.50 -4.15
N TYR A 75 -6.53 -13.83 -3.50
CA TYR A 75 -7.01 -12.52 -3.90
C TYR A 75 -5.85 -11.51 -4.05
N MET A 76 -4.99 -11.39 -3.04
CA MET A 76 -3.85 -10.47 -3.05
C MET A 76 -2.85 -10.75 -4.18
N VAL A 77 -2.58 -12.02 -4.47
CA VAL A 77 -1.70 -12.42 -5.60
C VAL A 77 -2.33 -12.02 -6.94
N ASN A 78 -3.63 -12.26 -7.11
CA ASN A 78 -4.36 -11.89 -8.33
C ASN A 78 -4.36 -10.36 -8.54
N VAL A 79 -4.56 -9.57 -7.47
CA VAL A 79 -4.45 -8.10 -7.52
C VAL A 79 -3.08 -7.68 -8.05
N ALA A 80 -2.00 -8.22 -7.49
CA ALA A 80 -0.65 -7.85 -7.88
C ALA A 80 -0.35 -8.21 -9.36
N GLN A 81 -0.79 -9.39 -9.81
CA GLN A 81 -0.55 -9.85 -11.18
C GLN A 81 -1.33 -9.06 -12.23
N ARG A 82 -2.58 -8.67 -11.94
CA ARG A 82 -3.41 -7.90 -12.88
C ARG A 82 -2.94 -6.45 -12.98
N THR A 83 -2.64 -5.83 -11.86
CA THR A 83 -2.18 -4.42 -11.82
C THR A 83 -0.95 -4.17 -12.70
N SER A 84 -0.04 -5.13 -12.78
CA SER A 84 1.15 -4.98 -13.63
C SER A 84 0.84 -5.05 -15.14
N LYS A 85 -0.34 -5.49 -15.56
CA LYS A 85 -0.74 -5.53 -16.98
C LYS A 85 -1.37 -4.22 -17.46
N ASP A 86 -1.91 -3.43 -16.52
CA ASP A 86 -2.61 -2.18 -16.80
C ASP A 86 -1.68 -0.95 -16.71
N ALA A 87 -0.36 -1.18 -16.54
CA ALA A 87 0.62 -0.13 -16.36
C ALA A 87 1.38 0.19 -17.66
N ASP A 88 1.98 1.39 -17.71
CA ASP A 88 2.91 1.83 -18.75
C ASP A 88 4.36 1.56 -18.34
N VAL A 89 4.63 1.56 -17.03
CA VAL A 89 5.95 1.29 -16.43
C VAL A 89 5.80 0.49 -15.14
N VAL A 90 6.76 -0.38 -14.87
CA VAL A 90 6.81 -1.17 -13.64
C VAL A 90 7.96 -0.69 -12.76
N LEU A 91 7.65 -0.35 -11.51
CA LEU A 91 8.63 -0.07 -10.48
C LEU A 91 8.83 -1.33 -9.63
N TRP A 92 9.95 -1.99 -9.79
CA TRP A 92 10.28 -3.14 -8.94
C TRP A 92 11.13 -2.69 -7.77
N LEU A 93 10.51 -2.65 -6.58
CA LEU A 93 11.19 -2.28 -5.34
C LEU A 93 11.89 -3.47 -4.69
N VAL A 94 13.13 -3.23 -4.29
CA VAL A 94 13.97 -4.15 -3.51
C VAL A 94 14.64 -3.40 -2.36
N GLU A 95 15.11 -4.13 -1.35
CA GLU A 95 15.94 -3.55 -0.30
C GLU A 95 17.41 -3.48 -0.74
N ALA A 96 18.17 -2.54 -0.19
CA ALA A 96 19.60 -2.41 -0.40
C ALA A 96 20.34 -3.64 0.17
N SER A 97 20.65 -4.61 -0.67
CA SER A 97 21.30 -5.87 -0.31
C SER A 97 21.93 -6.51 -1.53
N THR A 98 23.07 -7.21 -1.35
CA THR A 98 23.67 -8.08 -2.38
C THR A 98 23.01 -9.45 -2.44
N TYR A 99 22.19 -9.80 -1.44
CA TYR A 99 21.49 -11.08 -1.40
C TYR A 99 20.21 -11.03 -2.24
N VAL A 100 20.26 -11.71 -3.39
CA VAL A 100 19.11 -11.93 -4.27
C VAL A 100 18.44 -13.25 -3.88
N GLY A 101 17.37 -13.19 -3.10
CA GLY A 101 16.68 -14.37 -2.58
C GLY A 101 15.75 -15.04 -3.60
N ALA A 102 15.08 -16.13 -3.17
CA ALA A 102 14.13 -16.86 -4.02
C ALA A 102 12.92 -16.00 -4.42
N GLY A 103 12.49 -15.06 -3.56
CA GLY A 103 11.38 -14.15 -3.85
C GLY A 103 11.69 -13.18 -4.98
N GLU A 104 12.91 -12.60 -5.00
CA GLU A 104 13.38 -11.71 -6.08
C GLU A 104 13.52 -12.49 -7.40
N ARG A 105 14.07 -13.71 -7.36
CA ARG A 105 14.18 -14.56 -8.54
C ARG A 105 12.80 -14.91 -9.12
N HIS A 106 11.83 -15.19 -8.26
CA HIS A 106 10.46 -15.45 -8.69
C HIS A 106 9.83 -14.23 -9.37
N ILE A 107 10.01 -13.03 -8.83
CA ILE A 107 9.53 -11.78 -9.46
C ILE A 107 10.23 -11.57 -10.81
N ALA A 108 11.55 -11.77 -10.89
CA ALA A 108 12.31 -11.66 -12.13
C ALA A 108 11.77 -12.61 -13.21
N GLU A 109 11.47 -13.86 -12.87
CA GLU A 109 10.88 -14.82 -13.81
C GLU A 109 9.50 -14.38 -14.30
N GLN A 110 8.66 -13.82 -13.43
CA GLN A 110 7.37 -13.27 -13.83
C GLN A 110 7.51 -12.08 -14.79
N LEU A 111 8.51 -11.22 -14.55
CA LEU A 111 8.76 -10.06 -15.38
C LEU A 111 9.34 -10.39 -16.76
N LYS A 112 9.92 -11.57 -16.97
CA LYS A 112 10.42 -11.98 -18.31
C LYS A 112 9.34 -11.98 -19.39
N THR A 113 8.08 -12.17 -19.00
CA THR A 113 6.93 -12.08 -19.91
C THR A 113 6.35 -10.68 -20.04
N CYS A 114 6.84 -9.74 -19.22
CA CYS A 114 6.42 -8.35 -19.24
C CYS A 114 7.15 -7.62 -20.38
N LYS A 115 6.38 -6.92 -21.21
CA LYS A 115 6.94 -6.11 -22.32
C LYS A 115 7.13 -4.63 -21.94
N LEU A 116 6.78 -4.28 -20.69
CA LEU A 116 6.86 -2.91 -20.19
C LEU A 116 8.27 -2.58 -19.72
N PRO A 117 8.68 -1.31 -19.74
CA PRO A 117 9.90 -0.88 -19.09
C PRO A 117 9.83 -1.16 -17.60
N VAL A 118 10.90 -1.76 -17.06
CA VAL A 118 11.02 -2.06 -15.63
C VAL A 118 12.13 -1.21 -15.04
N ILE A 119 11.77 -0.38 -14.05
CA ILE A 119 12.71 0.41 -13.26
C ILE A 119 12.98 -0.35 -11.96
N LEU A 120 14.23 -0.72 -11.71
CA LEU A 120 14.64 -1.26 -10.41
C LEU A 120 14.81 -0.12 -9.42
N VAL A 121 14.08 -0.15 -8.32
CA VAL A 121 14.18 0.83 -7.23
C VAL A 121 14.83 0.16 -6.02
N ILE A 122 16.11 0.45 -5.77
CA ILE A 122 16.86 -0.04 -4.61
C ILE A 122 16.56 0.89 -3.43
N ASN A 123 15.63 0.48 -2.59
CA ASN A 123 15.15 1.30 -1.46
C ASN A 123 15.94 1.06 -0.17
N LYS A 124 15.77 1.94 0.81
CA LYS A 124 16.41 1.93 2.13
C LYS A 124 17.92 2.15 2.09
N VAL A 125 18.42 2.92 1.13
CA VAL A 125 19.85 3.24 1.07
C VAL A 125 20.35 4.06 2.26
N ASP A 126 19.46 4.64 3.05
CA ASP A 126 19.75 5.30 4.33
C ASP A 126 20.20 4.32 5.44
N THR A 127 20.03 3.02 5.25
CA THR A 127 20.42 1.98 6.23
C THR A 127 21.77 1.33 5.95
N VAL A 128 22.42 1.70 4.85
CA VAL A 128 23.69 1.13 4.37
C VAL A 128 24.71 2.23 4.07
N LYS A 129 25.98 1.86 3.94
CA LYS A 129 27.02 2.84 3.56
C LYS A 129 26.92 3.16 2.07
N LYS A 130 27.20 4.41 1.72
CA LYS A 130 27.08 4.92 0.34
C LYS A 130 27.99 4.16 -0.63
N GLU A 131 29.14 3.70 -0.17
CA GLU A 131 30.15 2.94 -0.92
C GLU A 131 29.66 1.52 -1.28
N GLU A 132 28.65 0.99 -0.59
CA GLU A 132 28.09 -0.34 -0.83
C GLU A 132 27.03 -0.33 -1.96
N VAL A 133 26.44 0.82 -2.28
CA VAL A 133 25.36 0.93 -3.28
C VAL A 133 25.72 0.36 -4.65
N PRO A 134 26.95 0.57 -5.20
CA PRO A 134 27.34 -0.03 -6.48
C PRO A 134 27.29 -1.57 -6.47
N SER A 135 27.60 -2.20 -5.33
CA SER A 135 27.54 -3.67 -5.21
C SER A 135 26.12 -4.21 -5.28
N PHE A 136 25.14 -3.47 -4.74
CA PHE A 136 23.72 -3.83 -4.85
C PHE A 136 23.23 -3.71 -6.29
N ILE A 137 23.58 -2.63 -6.98
CA ILE A 137 23.28 -2.45 -8.41
C ILE A 137 23.83 -3.63 -9.21
N GLN A 138 25.08 -4.02 -8.98
CA GLN A 138 25.71 -5.12 -9.69
C GLN A 138 25.03 -6.47 -9.41
N ALA A 139 24.57 -6.72 -8.19
CA ALA A 139 23.89 -7.95 -7.82
C ALA A 139 22.56 -8.16 -8.59
N TYR A 140 21.85 -7.08 -8.89
CA TYR A 140 20.59 -7.14 -9.62
C TYR A 140 20.75 -7.03 -11.14
N ARG A 141 21.77 -6.34 -11.64
CA ARG A 141 21.99 -6.10 -13.08
C ARG A 141 22.02 -7.38 -13.93
N ASN A 142 22.47 -8.49 -13.36
CA ASN A 142 22.53 -9.78 -14.04
C ASN A 142 21.22 -10.59 -13.94
N LEU A 143 20.23 -10.09 -13.20
CA LEU A 143 18.98 -10.81 -12.96
C LEU A 143 17.90 -10.50 -14.02
N TYR A 144 17.88 -9.25 -14.49
CA TYR A 144 16.90 -8.75 -15.44
C TYR A 144 17.49 -7.56 -16.22
N ASP A 145 16.99 -7.34 -17.43
CA ASP A 145 17.35 -6.18 -18.27
C ASP A 145 16.48 -4.98 -17.87
N PHE A 146 16.97 -4.21 -16.90
CA PHE A 146 16.25 -3.04 -16.38
C PHE A 146 16.39 -1.83 -17.30
N ALA A 147 15.28 -1.12 -17.51
CA ALA A 147 15.28 0.15 -18.22
C ALA A 147 16.09 1.22 -17.45
N GLU A 148 15.96 1.26 -16.13
CA GLU A 148 16.71 2.14 -15.23
C GLU A 148 16.96 1.42 -13.88
N ILE A 149 17.98 1.86 -13.13
CA ILE A 149 18.24 1.41 -11.76
C ILE A 149 18.43 2.65 -10.88
N VAL A 150 17.53 2.87 -9.93
CA VAL A 150 17.49 4.07 -9.10
C VAL A 150 17.58 3.71 -7.62
N PRO A 151 18.71 3.98 -6.95
CA PRO A 151 18.83 3.86 -5.50
C PRO A 151 18.10 5.01 -4.81
N VAL A 152 17.24 4.70 -3.82
CA VAL A 152 16.42 5.69 -3.09
C VAL A 152 16.36 5.40 -1.59
N SER A 153 16.06 6.42 -0.80
CA SER A 153 15.47 6.25 0.53
C SER A 153 14.07 6.84 0.54
N ALA A 154 13.07 5.99 0.46
CA ALA A 154 11.67 6.42 0.56
C ALA A 154 11.40 7.13 1.91
N LEU A 155 11.98 6.63 3.01
CA LEU A 155 11.79 7.18 4.36
C LEU A 155 12.40 8.59 4.52
N ARG A 156 13.51 8.89 3.81
CA ARG A 156 14.22 10.16 3.88
C ARG A 156 13.94 11.07 2.68
N SER A 157 13.03 10.68 1.79
CA SER A 157 12.75 11.34 0.51
C SER A 157 14.02 11.59 -0.33
N GLN A 158 15.01 10.68 -0.22
CA GLN A 158 16.27 10.83 -0.92
C GLN A 158 16.17 10.27 -2.33
N ASN A 159 16.58 11.04 -3.34
CA ASN A 159 16.64 10.67 -4.75
C ASN A 159 15.27 10.35 -5.37
N LEU A 160 14.17 10.90 -4.82
CA LEU A 160 12.83 10.70 -5.35
C LEU A 160 12.58 11.50 -6.63
N ASP A 161 13.18 12.69 -6.75
CA ASP A 161 13.08 13.51 -7.97
C ASP A 161 13.66 12.78 -9.18
N THR A 162 14.84 12.17 -9.05
CA THR A 162 15.43 11.33 -10.11
C THR A 162 14.52 10.14 -10.47
N LEU A 163 13.85 9.54 -9.45
CA LEU A 163 12.90 8.46 -9.71
C LEU A 163 11.71 8.96 -10.53
N LEU A 164 11.15 10.12 -10.19
CA LEU A 164 10.05 10.75 -10.95
C LEU A 164 10.47 11.05 -12.40
N GLU A 165 11.65 11.64 -12.60
CA GLU A 165 12.21 11.89 -13.95
C GLU A 165 12.32 10.59 -14.77
N CYS A 166 12.84 9.51 -14.15
CA CYS A 166 12.93 8.20 -14.79
C CYS A 166 11.54 7.65 -15.14
N ILE A 167 10.53 7.83 -14.30
CA ILE A 167 9.17 7.37 -14.59
C ILE A 167 8.61 8.18 -15.77
N PHE A 168 8.66 9.51 -15.75
CA PHE A 168 8.16 10.37 -16.82
C PHE A 168 8.81 10.07 -18.18
N LYS A 169 10.07 9.61 -18.19
CA LYS A 169 10.76 9.22 -19.44
C LYS A 169 10.00 8.13 -20.20
N TYR A 170 9.36 7.20 -19.49
CA TYR A 170 8.66 6.04 -20.06
C TYR A 170 7.15 6.20 -20.17
N LEU A 171 6.58 7.30 -19.67
CA LEU A 171 5.15 7.55 -19.83
C LEU A 171 4.83 8.11 -21.23
N PRO A 172 3.67 7.75 -21.79
CA PRO A 172 3.19 8.33 -23.05
C PRO A 172 2.77 9.80 -22.90
N TYR A 173 2.77 10.52 -24.00
CA TYR A 173 2.05 11.80 -24.08
C TYR A 173 0.55 11.54 -24.06
N GLY A 174 -0.19 12.27 -23.25
CA GLY A 174 -1.62 12.06 -23.09
C GLY A 174 -2.30 13.13 -22.25
N PRO A 175 -3.63 13.11 -22.22
CA PRO A 175 -4.41 14.03 -21.38
C PRO A 175 -4.29 13.66 -19.90
N GLN A 176 -4.55 14.62 -19.04
CA GLN A 176 -4.74 14.41 -17.62
C GLN A 176 -5.92 13.47 -17.35
N PHE A 177 -5.75 12.48 -16.48
CA PHE A 177 -6.79 11.50 -16.11
C PHE A 177 -7.66 11.97 -14.96
N TYR A 178 -7.07 12.71 -14.02
CA TYR A 178 -7.69 13.18 -12.77
C TYR A 178 -7.45 14.68 -12.62
N ASP A 179 -8.34 15.37 -11.90
CA ASP A 179 -8.16 16.76 -11.54
C ASP A 179 -6.84 16.97 -10.77
N GLU A 180 -6.23 18.16 -10.89
CA GLU A 180 -4.90 18.46 -10.32
C GLU A 180 -4.83 18.22 -8.80
N ASP A 181 -5.93 18.46 -8.08
CA ASP A 181 -6.02 18.27 -6.63
C ASP A 181 -6.32 16.82 -6.20
N THR A 182 -6.55 15.93 -7.16
CA THR A 182 -6.86 14.53 -6.86
C THR A 182 -5.60 13.79 -6.46
N VAL A 183 -5.55 13.29 -5.24
CA VAL A 183 -4.43 12.48 -4.71
C VAL A 183 -4.72 10.97 -4.69
N THR A 184 -5.99 10.58 -4.68
CA THR A 184 -6.44 9.17 -4.70
C THR A 184 -7.90 9.07 -5.09
N ASP A 185 -8.30 7.95 -5.68
CA ASP A 185 -9.69 7.57 -5.94
C ASP A 185 -10.32 6.78 -4.80
N GLN A 186 -9.54 6.48 -3.75
CA GLN A 186 -10.00 5.67 -2.63
C GLN A 186 -11.07 6.42 -1.81
N PRO A 187 -12.23 5.83 -1.52
CA PRO A 187 -13.21 6.44 -0.63
C PRO A 187 -12.61 6.72 0.74
N GLN A 188 -12.85 7.90 1.32
CA GLN A 188 -12.37 8.27 2.66
C GLN A 188 -12.68 7.19 3.71
N ARG A 189 -13.86 6.56 3.60
CA ARG A 189 -14.28 5.46 4.47
C ARG A 189 -13.32 4.27 4.45
N GLN A 190 -12.77 3.94 3.28
CA GLN A 190 -11.80 2.85 3.13
C GLN A 190 -10.46 3.24 3.71
N ILE A 191 -10.00 4.46 3.50
CA ILE A 191 -8.77 4.98 4.09
C ILE A 191 -8.85 4.96 5.62
N VAL A 192 -9.98 5.39 6.19
CA VAL A 192 -10.24 5.34 7.64
C VAL A 192 -10.20 3.91 8.18
N ALA A 193 -10.82 2.95 7.49
CA ALA A 193 -10.77 1.53 7.87
C ALA A 193 -9.33 1.01 7.91
N GLU A 194 -8.55 1.33 6.87
CA GLU A 194 -7.15 0.95 6.79
C GLU A 194 -6.29 1.63 7.87
N MET A 195 -6.53 2.89 8.21
CA MET A 195 -5.84 3.57 9.32
C MET A 195 -6.08 2.86 10.65
N ILE A 196 -7.31 2.43 10.94
CA ILE A 196 -7.61 1.64 12.14
C ILE A 196 -6.90 0.28 12.07
N ARG A 197 -6.90 -0.37 10.91
CA ARG A 197 -6.19 -1.64 10.69
C ARG A 197 -4.68 -1.49 10.89
N GLU A 198 -4.08 -0.41 10.43
CA GLU A 198 -2.66 -0.11 10.67
C GLU A 198 -2.31 -0.07 12.15
N LYS A 199 -3.14 0.62 12.97
CA LYS A 199 -2.88 0.70 14.41
C LYS A 199 -3.02 -0.66 15.09
N ALA A 200 -3.99 -1.46 14.66
CA ALA A 200 -4.10 -2.84 15.11
C ALA A 200 -2.87 -3.68 14.69
N LEU A 201 -2.42 -3.58 13.43
CA LEU A 201 -1.20 -4.24 12.95
C LEU A 201 0.05 -3.88 13.77
N ARG A 202 0.19 -2.61 14.13
CA ARG A 202 1.36 -2.12 14.90
C ARG A 202 1.31 -2.48 16.38
N THR A 203 0.12 -2.69 16.91
CA THR A 203 -0.09 -2.87 18.37
C THR A 203 -0.25 -4.33 18.77
N LEU A 204 -0.79 -5.17 17.89
CA LEU A 204 -1.01 -6.61 18.11
C LEU A 204 0.18 -7.41 17.61
N ASP A 205 0.43 -8.57 18.22
CA ASP A 205 1.56 -9.44 17.90
C ASP A 205 1.14 -10.81 17.38
N GLU A 206 2.09 -11.63 17.04
CA GLU A 206 1.96 -13.00 16.52
C GLU A 206 1.04 -13.09 15.27
N GLU A 207 0.12 -14.04 15.23
CA GLU A 207 -0.78 -14.30 14.09
C GLU A 207 -2.04 -13.42 14.07
N ILE A 208 -2.36 -12.72 15.18
CA ILE A 208 -3.60 -11.96 15.32
C ILE A 208 -3.72 -10.86 14.27
N PRO A 209 -2.67 -10.05 14.01
CA PRO A 209 -2.74 -8.97 13.01
C PRO A 209 -3.07 -9.45 11.60
N HIS A 210 -2.65 -10.67 11.26
CA HIS A 210 -2.87 -11.24 9.93
C HIS A 210 -4.32 -11.68 9.71
N GLY A 211 -5.04 -11.99 10.80
CA GLY A 211 -6.42 -12.46 10.80
C GLY A 211 -7.47 -11.37 11.05
N ILE A 212 -7.13 -10.08 10.98
CA ILE A 212 -8.09 -9.00 11.18
C ILE A 212 -8.52 -8.32 9.88
N ALA A 213 -9.77 -7.87 9.85
CA ALA A 213 -10.27 -6.88 8.90
C ALA A 213 -10.96 -5.74 9.68
N VAL A 214 -11.18 -4.61 9.05
CA VAL A 214 -11.88 -3.47 9.65
C VAL A 214 -12.99 -3.02 8.70
N THR A 215 -14.19 -2.87 9.25
CA THR A 215 -15.34 -2.28 8.53
C THR A 215 -15.74 -0.97 9.20
N ILE A 216 -16.14 0.00 8.39
CA ILE A 216 -16.77 1.22 8.89
C ILE A 216 -18.27 1.01 8.80
N ASP A 217 -18.94 0.88 9.94
CA ASP A 217 -20.38 0.65 9.99
C ASP A 217 -21.13 1.97 9.75
N ARG A 218 -20.59 3.08 10.27
CA ARG A 218 -21.13 4.43 10.09
C ARG A 218 -20.00 5.45 10.00
N MET A 219 -20.15 6.43 9.12
CA MET A 219 -19.31 7.62 9.04
C MET A 219 -20.21 8.78 8.63
N LYS A 220 -20.43 9.72 9.53
CA LYS A 220 -21.35 10.84 9.32
C LYS A 220 -20.89 12.09 10.06
N GLU A 221 -20.80 13.18 9.33
CA GLU A 221 -20.57 14.50 9.90
C GLU A 221 -21.82 14.96 10.67
N ARG A 222 -21.61 15.62 11.82
CA ARG A 222 -22.68 16.23 12.60
C ARG A 222 -23.20 17.49 11.92
N PRO A 223 -24.45 17.90 12.20
CA PRO A 223 -25.05 19.08 11.57
C PRO A 223 -24.28 20.39 11.79
N ASP A 224 -23.47 20.48 12.84
CA ASP A 224 -22.62 21.65 13.16
C ASP A 224 -21.31 21.69 12.38
N GLY A 225 -21.01 20.67 11.56
CA GLY A 225 -19.81 20.57 10.73
C GLY A 225 -18.51 20.38 11.53
N LYS A 226 -18.56 20.19 12.86
CA LYS A 226 -17.35 20.20 13.72
C LYS A 226 -16.81 18.83 14.06
N ILE A 227 -17.65 17.80 14.02
CA ILE A 227 -17.32 16.45 14.47
C ILE A 227 -17.84 15.44 13.48
N VAL A 228 -17.00 14.47 13.11
CA VAL A 228 -17.39 13.28 12.35
C VAL A 228 -17.58 12.12 13.31
N ASP A 229 -18.79 11.56 13.38
CA ASP A 229 -19.10 10.33 14.11
C ASP A 229 -18.69 9.13 13.24
N ILE A 230 -17.79 8.29 13.76
CA ILE A 230 -17.30 7.07 13.10
C ILE A 230 -17.50 5.87 14.00
N ASP A 231 -18.28 4.91 13.50
CA ASP A 231 -18.49 3.61 14.11
C ASP A 231 -17.76 2.55 13.27
N ALA A 232 -16.82 1.83 13.88
CA ALA A 232 -15.99 0.85 13.21
C ALA A 232 -16.00 -0.50 13.93
N THR A 233 -15.84 -1.59 13.18
CA THR A 233 -15.73 -2.94 13.72
C THR A 233 -14.43 -3.60 13.27
N ILE A 234 -13.61 -4.03 14.23
CA ILE A 234 -12.48 -4.91 13.98
C ILE A 234 -13.01 -6.35 13.96
N ILE A 235 -12.83 -7.03 12.83
CA ILE A 235 -13.20 -8.43 12.63
C ILE A 235 -11.98 -9.29 12.96
N CYS A 236 -12.18 -10.39 13.70
CA CYS A 236 -11.15 -11.40 13.96
C CYS A 236 -11.73 -12.81 13.80
N GLU A 237 -10.88 -13.85 13.76
CA GLU A 237 -11.32 -15.21 13.46
C GLU A 237 -11.72 -16.03 14.69
N ARG A 238 -11.22 -15.70 15.89
CA ARG A 238 -11.38 -16.50 17.10
C ARG A 238 -11.73 -15.66 18.31
N ASP A 239 -12.46 -16.25 19.28
CA ASP A 239 -12.80 -15.57 20.52
C ASP A 239 -11.55 -15.25 21.38
N SER A 240 -10.51 -16.09 21.33
CA SER A 240 -9.22 -15.78 21.95
C SER A 240 -8.58 -14.52 21.38
N HIS A 241 -8.64 -14.35 20.05
CA HIS A 241 -8.16 -13.12 19.38
C HIS A 241 -8.96 -11.89 19.81
N LYS A 242 -10.31 -12.03 19.91
CA LYS A 242 -11.16 -10.95 20.39
C LYS A 242 -10.76 -10.49 21.79
N GLY A 243 -10.50 -11.43 22.72
CA GLY A 243 -10.04 -11.11 24.07
C GLY A 243 -8.73 -10.31 24.07
N ILE A 244 -7.76 -10.69 23.25
CA ILE A 244 -6.46 -10.01 23.13
C ILE A 244 -6.62 -8.61 22.50
N ILE A 245 -7.45 -8.46 21.44
CA ILE A 245 -7.71 -7.18 20.78
C ILE A 245 -8.40 -6.20 21.74
N ILE A 246 -9.30 -6.67 22.61
CA ILE A 246 -9.94 -5.84 23.63
C ILE A 246 -8.93 -5.52 24.73
N GLY A 247 -8.19 -6.51 25.21
CA GLY A 247 -7.25 -6.40 26.30
C GLY A 247 -7.91 -6.24 27.66
N LYS A 248 -7.09 -6.23 28.73
CA LYS A 248 -7.58 -6.06 30.11
C LYS A 248 -8.34 -4.74 30.24
N GLN A 249 -9.61 -4.81 30.65
CA GLN A 249 -10.51 -3.65 30.80
C GLN A 249 -10.60 -2.76 29.54
N GLY A 250 -10.41 -3.32 28.35
CA GLY A 250 -10.46 -2.58 27.09
C GLY A 250 -9.22 -1.75 26.75
N ALA A 251 -8.13 -1.90 27.49
CA ALA A 251 -6.93 -1.05 27.36
C ALA A 251 -6.29 -1.16 25.97
N MET A 252 -6.24 -2.36 25.37
CA MET A 252 -5.64 -2.56 24.06
C MET A 252 -6.50 -1.91 22.97
N LEU A 253 -7.81 -2.11 22.98
CA LEU A 253 -8.75 -1.52 22.04
C LEU A 253 -8.73 0.01 22.14
N LYS A 254 -8.67 0.56 23.37
CA LYS A 254 -8.54 2.00 23.60
C LYS A 254 -7.25 2.55 23.00
N LYS A 255 -6.11 1.85 23.14
CA LYS A 255 -4.81 2.24 22.56
C LYS A 255 -4.90 2.29 21.04
N ILE A 256 -5.46 1.26 20.41
CA ILE A 256 -5.68 1.19 18.95
C ILE A 256 -6.58 2.35 18.50
N GLY A 257 -7.74 2.51 19.13
CA GLY A 257 -8.72 3.55 18.77
C GLY A 257 -8.18 4.96 18.95
N SER A 258 -7.46 5.26 20.04
CA SER A 258 -6.87 6.59 20.27
C SER A 258 -5.81 6.94 19.24
N ALA A 259 -4.93 5.99 18.90
CA ALA A 259 -3.91 6.18 17.89
C ALA A 259 -4.51 6.36 16.48
N ALA A 260 -5.57 5.60 16.16
CA ALA A 260 -6.30 5.73 14.91
C ALA A 260 -7.02 7.08 14.82
N ARG A 261 -7.74 7.46 15.87
CA ARG A 261 -8.45 8.74 15.92
C ARG A 261 -7.55 9.93 15.61
N TYR A 262 -6.37 9.98 16.22
CA TYR A 262 -5.41 11.07 16.00
C TYR A 262 -5.03 11.22 14.51
N GLU A 263 -4.73 10.13 13.82
CA GLU A 263 -4.40 10.19 12.40
C GLU A 263 -5.61 10.49 11.50
N ILE A 264 -6.79 9.97 11.85
CA ILE A 264 -8.03 10.25 11.12
C ILE A 264 -8.40 11.73 11.25
N GLU A 265 -8.26 12.32 12.45
CA GLU A 265 -8.48 13.76 12.68
C GLU A 265 -7.55 14.60 11.80
N ASN A 266 -6.26 14.21 11.68
CA ASN A 266 -5.31 14.91 10.82
C ASN A 266 -5.65 14.79 9.33
N MET A 267 -6.13 13.61 8.89
CA MET A 267 -6.51 13.39 7.49
C MET A 267 -7.79 14.13 7.10
N LEU A 268 -8.77 14.17 8.01
CA LEU A 268 -10.07 14.81 7.75
C LEU A 268 -10.05 16.33 8.07
N GLU A 269 -9.00 16.81 8.74
CA GLU A 269 -8.90 18.17 9.28
C GLU A 269 -10.07 18.55 10.19
N GLN A 270 -10.73 17.53 10.79
CA GLN A 270 -11.91 17.65 11.64
C GLN A 270 -11.78 16.80 12.90
N LYS A 271 -12.52 17.17 13.95
CA LYS A 271 -12.61 16.33 15.15
C LYS A 271 -13.39 15.05 14.88
N VAL A 272 -12.96 13.94 15.50
CA VAL A 272 -13.57 12.63 15.30
C VAL A 272 -14.02 12.01 16.62
N ASN A 273 -15.28 11.58 16.66
CA ASN A 273 -15.81 10.70 17.69
C ASN A 273 -15.76 9.25 17.17
N LEU A 274 -14.65 8.56 17.44
CA LEU A 274 -14.41 7.19 16.99
C LEU A 274 -14.88 6.19 18.04
N LYS A 275 -15.78 5.28 17.66
CA LYS A 275 -16.17 4.09 18.43
C LYS A 275 -15.73 2.84 17.68
N VAL A 276 -15.08 1.92 18.41
CA VAL A 276 -14.54 0.69 17.82
C VAL A 276 -15.06 -0.52 18.57
N TRP A 277 -15.61 -1.48 17.84
CA TRP A 277 -16.06 -2.78 18.36
C TRP A 277 -15.20 -3.91 17.82
N VAL A 278 -15.32 -5.09 18.44
CA VAL A 278 -14.63 -6.31 17.99
C VAL A 278 -15.66 -7.41 17.80
N LYS A 279 -15.71 -7.99 16.59
CA LYS A 279 -16.59 -9.12 16.25
C LYS A 279 -15.77 -10.33 15.77
N VAL A 280 -16.22 -11.52 16.11
CA VAL A 280 -15.65 -12.78 15.61
C VAL A 280 -16.42 -13.23 14.38
N LYS A 281 -15.67 -13.53 13.32
CA LYS A 281 -16.14 -14.20 12.10
C LYS A 281 -15.16 -15.31 11.77
N LYS A 282 -15.54 -16.53 12.14
CA LYS A 282 -14.70 -17.73 11.95
C LYS A 282 -14.35 -17.90 10.47
N ASP A 283 -13.10 -18.23 10.21
CA ASP A 283 -12.57 -18.57 8.89
C ASP A 283 -12.91 -17.57 7.77
N TRP A 284 -13.05 -16.28 8.13
CA TRP A 284 -13.46 -15.26 7.18
C TRP A 284 -12.48 -15.12 5.99
N ARG A 285 -11.19 -15.44 6.20
CA ARG A 285 -10.16 -15.39 5.14
C ARG A 285 -10.30 -16.49 4.09
N ASP A 286 -11.13 -17.50 4.36
CA ASP A 286 -11.43 -18.63 3.46
C ASP A 286 -12.87 -18.59 2.91
N SER A 287 -13.63 -17.51 3.21
CA SER A 287 -14.99 -17.30 2.74
C SER A 287 -15.05 -16.19 1.68
N ASP A 288 -15.30 -16.53 0.41
CA ASP A 288 -15.45 -15.54 -0.67
C ASP A 288 -16.50 -14.47 -0.35
N TYR A 289 -17.62 -14.89 0.28
CA TYR A 289 -18.69 -13.97 0.71
C TYR A 289 -18.20 -12.95 1.75
N LEU A 290 -17.47 -13.39 2.80
CA LEU A 290 -16.98 -12.51 3.85
C LEU A 290 -15.83 -11.63 3.34
N ILE A 291 -14.94 -12.18 2.51
CA ILE A 291 -13.85 -11.44 1.87
C ILE A 291 -14.43 -10.26 1.10
N LYS A 292 -15.43 -10.50 0.26
CA LYS A 292 -16.13 -9.44 -0.49
C LYS A 292 -16.77 -8.41 0.43
N ASN A 293 -17.49 -8.83 1.47
CA ASN A 293 -18.18 -7.94 2.41
C ASN A 293 -17.22 -7.07 3.23
N PHE A 294 -15.96 -7.48 3.38
CA PHE A 294 -14.93 -6.73 4.08
C PHE A 294 -14.08 -5.84 3.16
N GLY A 295 -14.54 -5.61 1.92
CA GLY A 295 -13.91 -4.70 0.98
C GLY A 295 -12.79 -5.31 0.14
N TYR A 296 -12.77 -6.65 0.00
CA TYR A 296 -11.83 -7.36 -0.87
C TYR A 296 -12.59 -8.01 -2.04
N ASP A 297 -13.17 -7.20 -2.91
CA ASP A 297 -14.00 -7.67 -4.02
C ASP A 297 -13.15 -8.00 -5.26
N LYS A 298 -13.33 -9.21 -5.81
CA LYS A 298 -12.69 -9.64 -7.05
C LYS A 298 -13.13 -8.79 -8.26
N LYS A 299 -14.32 -8.19 -8.21
CA LYS A 299 -14.84 -7.33 -9.27
C LYS A 299 -14.16 -5.97 -9.37
N GLU A 300 -13.56 -5.47 -8.30
CA GLU A 300 -12.75 -4.24 -8.34
C GLU A 300 -11.41 -4.45 -9.09
N ILE A 301 -11.15 -5.69 -9.51
CA ILE A 301 -9.95 -6.10 -10.22
C ILE A 301 -10.30 -6.46 -11.68
N GLU A 302 -11.58 -6.75 -11.98
CA GLU A 302 -12.10 -6.98 -13.33
C GLU A 302 -12.31 -5.69 -14.10
#